data_ac4b3bad18070a52278086bd5a7c2f7c
#
_entry.id   ac4b3bad18070a52278086bd5a7c2f7c
#
_cell.length_a   1.000
_cell.length_b   1.000
_cell.length_c   1.000
_cell.angle_alpha   90.00
_cell.angle_beta   90.00
_cell.angle_gamma   90.00
#
_symmetry.space_group_name_H-M   'P 1'
#
loop_
_entity.id
_entity.type
_entity.pdbx_description
1 polymer ?
#
loop_
_entity_poly.entity_id
_entity_poly.type
_entity_poly.pdbx_seq_one_letter_code
_entity_poly.pdbx_strand_id
1 'polypeptide(L)'
;MSANPIQDGSYRSKGYIHDDGTIQDDSYRTKGYIREDGSILDGSYRSTGYLHSDGSIQDGSYRTVGYFRNGGEVQDGSYRTIGYVKEDGEVQDGNYRTVGYARGVRRDWAAVVFFFFKLED
;
A
#
# COMPACT_ATOMS: atom_id res chain seq x y z
N MET A 1 -12.33 -15.54 -4.74
CA MET A 1 -11.56 -14.29 -4.59
C MET A 1 -10.82 -14.33 -3.27
N SER A 2 -9.54 -14.03 -3.30
CA SER A 2 -8.69 -14.18 -2.12
C SER A 2 -8.57 -12.89 -1.34
N ALA A 3 -8.67 -13.01 -0.01
CA ALA A 3 -8.34 -11.94 0.91
C ALA A 3 -6.93 -12.23 1.42
N ASN A 4 -5.99 -11.33 1.13
CA ASN A 4 -4.60 -11.52 1.49
C ASN A 4 -4.31 -10.76 2.77
N PRO A 5 -3.92 -11.45 3.85
CA PRO A 5 -3.69 -10.75 5.12
C PRO A 5 -2.50 -9.82 5.03
N ILE A 6 -2.63 -8.68 5.71
CA ILE A 6 -1.54 -7.75 5.94
C ILE A 6 -1.20 -7.83 7.41
N GLN A 7 0.08 -7.96 7.72
CA GLN A 7 0.53 -8.12 9.11
C GLN A 7 1.54 -7.03 9.46
N ASP A 8 1.64 -6.71 10.74
CA ASP A 8 2.70 -5.82 11.21
C ASP A 8 3.98 -6.64 11.42
N GLY A 9 5.03 -6.00 11.92
CA GLY A 9 6.32 -6.63 12.10
C GLY A 9 6.34 -7.74 13.14
N SER A 10 5.30 -7.82 13.96
CA SER A 10 5.14 -8.87 14.97
C SER A 10 4.16 -9.95 14.52
N TYR A 11 3.82 -9.96 13.23
CA TYR A 11 2.92 -10.94 12.63
C TYR A 11 1.47 -10.81 13.08
N ARG A 12 1.11 -9.65 13.68
CA ARG A 12 -0.30 -9.43 14.03
C ARG A 12 -1.03 -8.90 12.82
N SER A 13 -2.26 -9.38 12.64
CA SER A 13 -3.07 -8.97 11.50
C SER A 13 -3.42 -7.48 11.60
N LYS A 14 -3.22 -6.76 10.50
CA LYS A 14 -3.64 -5.36 10.38
C LYS A 14 -4.86 -5.22 9.50
N GLY A 15 -5.12 -6.22 8.68
CA GLY A 15 -6.22 -6.17 7.75
C GLY A 15 -5.97 -7.02 6.53
N TYR A 16 -6.65 -6.68 5.44
CA TYR A 16 -6.64 -7.52 4.25
C TYR A 16 -6.64 -6.66 3.00
N ILE A 17 -5.92 -7.11 1.98
CA ILE A 17 -6.04 -6.57 0.62
C ILE A 17 -6.56 -7.71 -0.24
N HIS A 18 -7.74 -7.53 -0.81
CA HIS A 18 -8.34 -8.53 -1.68
C HIS A 18 -7.74 -8.44 -3.08
N ASP A 19 -7.86 -9.53 -3.83
CA ASP A 19 -7.32 -9.57 -5.20
C ASP A 19 -7.97 -8.52 -6.10
N ASP A 20 -9.18 -8.08 -5.77
CA ASP A 20 -9.86 -7.05 -6.56
C ASP A 20 -9.50 -5.62 -6.11
N GLY A 21 -8.61 -5.48 -5.13
CA GLY A 21 -8.19 -4.19 -4.66
C GLY A 21 -8.93 -3.63 -3.46
N THR A 22 -9.91 -4.36 -2.95
CA THR A 22 -10.63 -3.94 -1.74
C THR A 22 -9.70 -4.03 -0.54
N ILE A 23 -9.65 -2.98 0.26
CA ILE A 23 -8.81 -2.90 1.45
C ILE A 23 -9.71 -2.92 2.67
N GLN A 24 -9.47 -3.86 3.58
CA GLN A 24 -10.25 -4.00 4.80
C GLN A 24 -9.35 -3.93 6.02
N ASP A 25 -9.92 -3.49 7.14
CA ASP A 25 -9.21 -3.54 8.41
C ASP A 25 -9.34 -4.94 9.00
N ASP A 26 -8.79 -5.11 10.22
CA ASP A 26 -8.75 -6.40 10.88
C ASP A 26 -10.13 -6.91 11.26
N SER A 27 -11.14 -6.05 11.30
CA SER A 27 -12.52 -6.41 11.59
C SER A 27 -13.35 -6.59 10.31
N TYR A 28 -12.68 -6.66 9.15
CA TYR A 28 -13.31 -6.85 7.84
C TYR A 28 -14.14 -5.66 7.38
N ARG A 29 -13.94 -4.48 7.98
CA ARG A 29 -14.61 -3.29 7.49
C ARG A 29 -13.83 -2.73 6.30
N THR A 30 -14.55 -2.39 5.24
CA THR A 30 -13.91 -1.85 4.06
C THR A 30 -13.43 -0.43 4.33
N LYS A 31 -12.12 -0.23 4.15
CA LYS A 31 -11.49 1.06 4.40
C LYS A 31 -11.17 1.78 3.09
N GLY A 32 -11.12 1.06 2.00
CA GLY A 32 -10.82 1.70 0.74
C GLY A 32 -10.64 0.72 -0.38
N TYR A 33 -10.20 1.25 -1.52
CA TYR A 33 -10.06 0.47 -2.75
C TYR A 33 -8.87 0.98 -3.54
N ILE A 34 -8.12 0.04 -4.15
CA ILE A 34 -7.16 0.38 -5.19
C ILE A 34 -7.68 -0.26 -6.46
N ARG A 35 -7.98 0.55 -7.47
CA ARG A 35 -8.55 0.04 -8.71
C ARG A 35 -7.45 -0.26 -9.72
N GLU A 36 -7.80 -1.05 -10.72
CA GLU A 36 -6.83 -1.41 -11.75
C GLU A 36 -6.35 -0.22 -12.56
N ASP A 37 -7.17 0.83 -12.65
CA ASP A 37 -6.76 2.05 -13.35
C ASP A 37 -5.86 2.93 -12.49
N GLY A 38 -5.58 2.50 -11.26
CA GLY A 38 -4.69 3.21 -10.35
C GLY A 38 -5.36 4.14 -9.38
N SER A 39 -6.66 4.37 -9.50
CA SER A 39 -7.32 5.26 -8.53
C SER A 39 -7.38 4.59 -7.17
N ILE A 40 -7.15 5.40 -6.14
CA ILE A 40 -7.19 4.97 -4.74
C ILE A 40 -8.37 5.68 -4.10
N LEU A 41 -9.28 4.91 -3.53
CA LEU A 41 -10.51 5.45 -2.97
C LEU A 41 -10.58 5.13 -1.48
N ASP A 42 -11.25 5.99 -0.71
CA ASP A 42 -11.57 5.66 0.68
C ASP A 42 -12.83 4.79 0.71
N GLY A 43 -13.28 4.44 1.93
CA GLY A 43 -14.44 3.57 2.09
C GLY A 43 -15.74 4.17 1.61
N SER A 44 -15.77 5.48 1.35
CA SER A 44 -16.95 6.19 0.82
C SER A 44 -16.81 6.45 -0.68
N TYR A 45 -15.85 5.82 -1.34
CA TYR A 45 -15.60 5.95 -2.77
C TYR A 45 -15.07 7.31 -3.19
N ARG A 46 -14.53 8.09 -2.26
CA ARG A 46 -13.89 9.35 -2.61
C ARG A 46 -12.42 9.10 -2.98
N SER A 47 -11.96 9.79 -4.04
CA SER A 47 -10.59 9.65 -4.47
C SER A 47 -9.64 10.24 -3.45
N THR A 48 -8.71 9.42 -2.97
CA THR A 48 -7.68 9.87 -2.05
C THR A 48 -6.31 9.88 -2.69
N GLY A 49 -6.19 9.31 -3.89
CA GLY A 49 -4.92 9.34 -4.58
C GLY A 49 -4.93 8.49 -5.84
N TYR A 50 -3.74 8.38 -6.43
CA TYR A 50 -3.57 7.66 -7.69
C TYR A 50 -2.23 6.96 -7.70
N LEU A 51 -2.22 5.72 -8.13
CA LEU A 51 -1.01 4.95 -8.37
C LEU A 51 -0.86 4.80 -9.88
N HIS A 52 0.15 5.43 -10.45
CA HIS A 52 0.36 5.42 -11.89
C HIS A 52 1.22 4.22 -12.31
N SER A 53 1.10 3.85 -13.58
CA SER A 53 1.83 2.69 -14.09
C SER A 53 3.34 2.88 -14.07
N ASP A 54 3.82 4.12 -14.02
CA ASP A 54 5.27 4.38 -13.91
C ASP A 54 5.76 4.34 -12.47
N GLY A 55 4.87 4.04 -11.51
CA GLY A 55 5.21 3.93 -10.10
C GLY A 55 5.02 5.21 -9.30
N SER A 56 4.69 6.33 -9.94
CA SER A 56 4.45 7.55 -9.17
C SER A 56 3.12 7.45 -8.44
N ILE A 57 3.08 7.99 -7.23
CA ILE A 57 1.92 7.96 -6.37
C ILE A 57 1.54 9.40 -6.07
N GLN A 58 0.28 9.73 -6.32
CA GLN A 58 -0.23 11.09 -6.12
C GLN A 58 -1.33 11.08 -5.06
N ASP A 59 -1.51 12.21 -4.40
CA ASP A 59 -2.65 12.39 -3.49
C ASP A 59 -3.89 12.79 -4.29
N GLY A 60 -4.99 13.05 -3.60
CA GLY A 60 -6.25 13.39 -4.23
C GLY A 60 -6.24 14.71 -4.99
N SER A 61 -5.22 15.54 -4.76
CA SER A 61 -5.05 16.81 -5.46
C SER A 61 -4.02 16.72 -6.59
N TYR A 62 -3.64 15.49 -6.96
CA TYR A 62 -2.68 15.21 -8.02
C TYR A 62 -1.24 15.65 -7.72
N ARG A 63 -0.93 15.87 -6.43
CA ARG A 63 0.45 16.14 -6.05
C ARG A 63 1.18 14.81 -5.86
N THR A 64 2.39 14.72 -6.38
CA THR A 64 3.18 13.50 -6.22
C THR A 64 3.70 13.41 -4.79
N VAL A 65 3.32 12.33 -4.12
CA VAL A 65 3.72 12.10 -2.71
C VAL A 65 4.75 11.00 -2.59
N GLY A 66 4.99 10.22 -3.65
CA GLY A 66 5.99 9.19 -3.59
C GLY A 66 6.10 8.38 -4.86
N TYR A 67 6.96 7.36 -4.78
CA TYR A 67 7.27 6.51 -5.93
C TYR A 67 7.49 5.07 -5.47
N PHE A 68 7.00 4.13 -6.25
CA PHE A 68 7.34 2.72 -6.10
C PHE A 68 8.24 2.33 -7.27
N ARG A 69 9.47 1.89 -6.97
CA ARG A 69 10.45 1.56 -8.01
C ARG A 69 10.47 0.06 -8.26
N ASN A 70 10.96 -0.32 -9.43
CA ASN A 70 10.91 -1.71 -9.89
C ASN A 70 11.59 -2.69 -8.96
N GLY A 71 12.63 -2.28 -8.25
CA GLY A 71 13.32 -3.16 -7.31
C GLY A 71 12.65 -3.30 -5.97
N GLY A 72 11.51 -2.64 -5.77
CA GLY A 72 10.79 -2.69 -4.50
C GLY A 72 11.04 -1.51 -3.59
N GLU A 73 11.91 -0.59 -4.00
CA GLU A 73 12.20 0.61 -3.21
C GLU A 73 11.00 1.55 -3.23
N VAL A 74 10.67 2.11 -2.08
CA VAL A 74 9.60 3.10 -1.93
C VAL A 74 10.24 4.42 -1.55
N GLN A 75 9.90 5.46 -2.28
CA GLN A 75 10.46 6.79 -2.07
C GLN A 75 9.36 7.79 -1.76
N ASP A 76 9.70 8.85 -1.02
CA ASP A 76 8.77 9.96 -0.82
C ASP A 76 8.82 10.90 -2.03
N GLY A 77 8.08 12.00 -1.96
CA GLY A 77 8.01 12.97 -3.07
C GLY A 77 9.30 13.71 -3.35
N SER A 78 10.27 13.62 -2.44
CA SER A 78 11.59 14.22 -2.61
C SER A 78 12.64 13.19 -3.03
N TYR A 79 12.19 12.01 -3.43
CA TYR A 79 13.05 10.91 -3.87
C TYR A 79 13.89 10.28 -2.76
N ARG A 80 13.55 10.51 -1.50
CA ARG A 80 14.23 9.83 -0.40
C ARG A 80 13.60 8.46 -0.19
N THR A 81 14.45 7.47 0.03
CA THR A 81 13.97 6.11 0.27
C THR A 81 13.33 6.03 1.66
N ILE A 82 12.07 5.62 1.70
CA ILE A 82 11.34 5.49 2.96
C ILE A 82 11.05 4.03 3.29
N GLY A 83 11.29 3.12 2.37
CA GLY A 83 11.09 1.71 2.65
C GLY A 83 11.27 0.82 1.46
N TYR A 84 10.95 -0.45 1.67
CA TYR A 84 11.12 -1.49 0.66
C TYR A 84 10.00 -2.49 0.76
N VAL A 85 9.48 -2.94 -0.38
CA VAL A 85 8.57 -4.08 -0.44
C VAL A 85 9.29 -5.18 -1.19
N LYS A 86 9.64 -6.25 -0.48
CA LYS A 86 10.43 -7.33 -1.05
C LYS A 86 9.55 -8.29 -1.84
N GLU A 87 10.18 -9.11 -2.66
CA GLU A 87 9.44 -10.04 -3.52
C GLU A 87 8.65 -11.07 -2.72
N ASP A 88 9.11 -11.41 -1.52
CA ASP A 88 8.41 -12.37 -0.66
C ASP A 88 7.29 -11.74 0.14
N GLY A 89 7.06 -10.42 -0.02
CA GLY A 89 6.00 -9.72 0.69
C GLY A 89 6.43 -9.04 1.97
N GLU A 90 7.68 -9.21 2.39
CA GLU A 90 8.18 -8.50 3.57
C GLU A 90 8.31 -7.01 3.25
N VAL A 91 7.84 -6.17 4.18
CA VAL A 91 7.90 -4.72 4.05
C VAL A 91 8.86 -4.18 5.10
N GLN A 92 9.80 -3.36 4.66
CA GLN A 92 10.81 -2.77 5.54
C GLN A 92 10.76 -1.26 5.47
N ASP A 93 11.19 -0.59 6.54
CA ASP A 93 11.34 0.86 6.52
C ASP A 93 12.69 1.23 5.87
N GLY A 94 13.01 2.53 5.85
CA GLY A 94 14.23 3.00 5.22
C GLY A 94 15.51 2.56 5.91
N ASN A 95 15.40 2.05 7.14
CA ASN A 95 16.54 1.53 7.88
C ASN A 95 16.60 0.00 7.83
N TYR A 96 15.84 -0.60 6.94
CA TYR A 96 15.81 -2.06 6.73
C TYR A 96 15.17 -2.83 7.88
N ARG A 97 14.41 -2.16 8.74
CA ARG A 97 13.67 -2.86 9.78
C ARG A 97 12.35 -3.35 9.22
N THR A 98 11.98 -4.57 9.55
CA THR A 98 10.72 -5.13 9.10
C THR A 98 9.55 -4.45 9.80
N VAL A 99 8.66 -3.85 9.01
CA VAL A 99 7.48 -3.19 9.56
C VAL A 99 6.21 -3.97 9.26
N GLY A 100 6.28 -4.98 8.41
CA GLY A 100 5.12 -5.80 8.16
C GLY A 100 5.28 -6.75 7.01
N TYR A 101 4.16 -7.38 6.64
CA TYR A 101 4.12 -8.39 5.59
C TYR A 101 2.84 -8.24 4.80
N ALA A 102 2.95 -8.35 3.48
CA ALA A 102 1.80 -8.33 2.57
C ALA A 102 2.01 -9.38 1.50
N ARG A 103 2.03 -10.65 1.93
CA ARG A 103 2.29 -11.76 1.03
C ARG A 103 1.10 -11.99 0.10
N GLY A 104 1.41 -12.30 -1.16
CA GLY A 104 0.38 -12.55 -2.14
C GLY A 104 -0.26 -11.31 -2.73
N VAL A 105 0.18 -10.12 -2.32
CA VAL A 105 -0.37 -8.84 -2.76
C VAL A 105 0.59 -8.24 -3.79
N ARG A 106 0.05 -7.53 -4.78
CA ARG A 106 0.91 -6.76 -5.69
C ARG A 106 1.79 -5.84 -4.85
N ARG A 107 3.08 -5.80 -5.21
CA ARG A 107 4.05 -5.06 -4.39
C ARG A 107 3.75 -3.56 -4.37
N ASP A 108 3.29 -3.00 -5.49
CA ASP A 108 2.97 -1.58 -5.52
C ASP A 108 1.74 -1.26 -4.66
N TRP A 109 0.76 -2.17 -4.61
CA TRP A 109 -0.38 -2.00 -3.70
C TRP A 109 0.06 -2.05 -2.25
N ALA A 110 0.98 -2.98 -1.92
CA ALA A 110 1.53 -3.05 -0.56
C ALA A 110 2.22 -1.74 -0.20
N ALA A 111 2.97 -1.16 -1.13
CA ALA A 111 3.63 0.13 -0.89
C ALA A 111 2.60 1.22 -0.57
N VAL A 112 1.51 1.28 -1.33
CA VAL A 112 0.46 2.26 -1.07
C VAL A 112 -0.11 2.08 0.33
N VAL A 113 -0.46 0.85 0.69
CA VAL A 113 -1.15 0.59 1.96
C VAL A 113 -0.22 0.82 3.15
N PHE A 114 1.05 0.45 3.04
CA PHE A 114 1.97 0.60 4.17
C PHE A 114 2.51 2.01 4.33
N PHE A 115 2.62 2.78 3.26
CA PHE A 115 3.33 4.06 3.33
C PHE A 115 2.47 5.28 3.00
N PHE A 116 1.37 5.11 2.31
CA PHE A 116 0.61 6.25 1.80
C PHE A 116 -0.87 6.22 2.14
N PHE A 117 -1.37 5.11 2.63
CA PHE A 117 -2.79 4.94 2.93
C PHE A 117 -2.94 4.54 4.39
N LYS A 118 -3.90 5.14 5.07
CA LYS A 118 -4.10 4.82 6.49
C LYS A 118 -5.23 3.83 6.64
N LEU A 119 -4.91 2.65 7.18
CA LEU A 119 -5.91 1.65 7.53
C LEU A 119 -6.60 2.00 8.83
N GLU A 120 -5.92 2.69 9.72
CA GLU A 120 -6.43 3.02 11.04
C GLU A 120 -6.96 4.44 11.05
N ASP A 121 -7.99 4.67 11.83
CA ASP A 121 -8.59 5.99 11.98
C ASP A 121 -7.75 6.91 12.86
#